data_cc985f1412b756435acd89923eb013e7
#
_entry.id   cc985f1412b756435acd89923eb013e7
#
_cell.length_a   1.000
_cell.length_b   1.000
_cell.length_c   1.000
_cell.angle_alpha   90.00
_cell.angle_beta   90.00
_cell.angle_gamma   90.00
#
_symmetry.space_group_name_H-M   'P 1'
#
loop_
_entity.id
_entity.type
_entity.pdbx_description
1 polymer ?
#
loop_
_entity_poly.entity_id
_entity_poly.type
_entity_poly.pdbx_seq_one_letter_code
_entity_poly.pdbx_strand_id
1 'polypeptide(L)'
;MRSWTVLLGVLLLVPTSALMQEKGGEDEFGPYEVVSDWPQPIPGTEGYTWGSTGGVFAETPDRVWIVQRGMLPLPAGAKFGAPLQGSGTGGQGQKWQHCIFVVDRNGRMVQSWTQHDKIFAVKGARGPHKIKMNPYDPQKHVWIMDDNLHQLFKFTYEGKLVQTWGEQLVRGEDDRHFGRPTDIDWLPDGTFFVSDGYTNTRVVKFSPDGKYLTSWGTSSEGKANPGPNEMHTVHSVAVGRDRKVYVSDRTNSRIQIFDENGKFLDMWTNIRRPYHVLMSRDQFLWVSDGETHKMLKYDLTGKFMYGWGTFGPLPGRLNGVNQFSVDQENNLYVAEVFNGRAQKFRPRKGADPAKLTGQELRHGALWTP
;
A
#
# COMPACT_ATOMS: atom_id res chain seq x y z
N MET A 1 -76.81 0.10 -21.77
CA MET A 1 -75.95 -0.59 -20.78
C MET A 1 -74.55 -0.54 -21.31
N ARG A 2 -73.71 0.31 -20.73
CA ARG A 2 -72.29 0.41 -21.08
C ARG A 2 -71.46 -0.23 -19.94
N SER A 3 -70.81 -1.34 -20.24
CA SER A 3 -69.93 -2.06 -19.30
C SER A 3 -68.56 -1.35 -19.27
N TRP A 4 -68.11 -0.99 -18.06
CA TRP A 4 -66.77 -0.46 -17.78
C TRP A 4 -65.89 -1.63 -17.38
N THR A 5 -64.87 -1.91 -18.18
CA THR A 5 -63.88 -2.88 -17.85
C THR A 5 -62.76 -2.13 -17.07
N VAL A 6 -62.59 -2.46 -15.80
CA VAL A 6 -61.51 -1.94 -14.97
C VAL A 6 -60.29 -2.84 -15.21
N LEU A 7 -59.24 -2.28 -15.83
CA LEU A 7 -57.92 -2.91 -15.88
C LEU A 7 -57.22 -2.68 -14.55
N LEU A 8 -57.03 -3.73 -13.75
CA LEU A 8 -56.14 -3.73 -12.61
C LEU A 8 -54.70 -3.89 -13.12
N GLY A 9 -53.92 -2.82 -13.09
CA GLY A 9 -52.50 -2.85 -13.32
C GLY A 9 -51.81 -3.42 -12.08
N VAL A 10 -51.21 -4.61 -12.20
CA VAL A 10 -50.31 -5.16 -11.18
C VAL A 10 -48.98 -4.45 -11.28
N LEU A 11 -48.70 -3.54 -10.34
CA LEU A 11 -47.39 -2.95 -10.14
C LEU A 11 -46.47 -4.01 -9.53
N LEU A 12 -45.60 -4.60 -10.33
CA LEU A 12 -44.50 -5.43 -9.84
C LEU A 12 -43.51 -4.51 -9.13
N LEU A 13 -43.56 -4.46 -7.80
CA LEU A 13 -42.52 -3.90 -6.97
C LEU A 13 -41.29 -4.81 -7.09
N VAL A 14 -40.38 -4.46 -7.98
CA VAL A 14 -39.01 -5.02 -7.97
C VAL A 14 -38.34 -4.55 -6.68
N PRO A 15 -37.87 -5.45 -5.81
CA PRO A 15 -37.17 -5.02 -4.60
C PRO A 15 -35.92 -4.26 -4.99
N THR A 16 -35.87 -2.99 -4.61
CA THR A 16 -34.74 -2.07 -4.83
C THR A 16 -33.44 -2.46 -4.11
N SER A 17 -33.44 -3.58 -3.40
CA SER A 17 -32.27 -4.11 -2.68
C SER A 17 -31.19 -4.73 -3.57
N ALA A 18 -31.42 -4.89 -4.88
CA ALA A 18 -30.44 -5.47 -5.79
C ALA A 18 -29.49 -4.45 -6.47
N LEU A 19 -29.70 -3.14 -6.26
CA LEU A 19 -28.96 -2.09 -6.98
C LEU A 19 -27.96 -1.30 -6.12
N MET A 20 -27.82 -1.59 -4.83
CA MET A 20 -26.91 -0.85 -3.94
C MET A 20 -25.94 -1.76 -3.19
N GLN A 21 -25.14 -2.52 -3.91
CA GLN A 21 -23.91 -3.03 -3.32
C GLN A 21 -22.76 -2.12 -3.75
N GLU A 22 -22.79 -0.88 -3.25
CA GLU A 22 -21.61 -0.03 -3.28
C GLU A 22 -20.49 -0.71 -2.50
N LYS A 23 -19.27 -0.62 -3.01
CA LYS A 23 -18.07 -1.16 -2.38
C LYS A 23 -17.93 -0.64 -0.94
N GLY A 24 -18.33 -1.45 0.06
CA GLY A 24 -18.25 -1.13 1.48
C GLY A 24 -19.23 -0.08 1.98
N GLY A 25 -20.37 0.17 1.32
CA GLY A 25 -21.32 1.24 1.64
C GLY A 25 -21.86 1.23 3.06
N GLU A 26 -22.14 0.07 3.63
CA GLU A 26 -22.71 -0.07 4.96
C GLU A 26 -21.71 -0.42 6.05
N ASP A 27 -20.46 -0.77 5.70
CA ASP A 27 -19.43 -1.22 6.64
C ASP A 27 -18.31 -0.19 6.77
N GLU A 28 -18.63 0.92 7.42
CA GLU A 28 -17.73 2.07 7.55
C GLU A 28 -16.36 1.72 8.15
N PHE A 29 -16.34 0.86 9.17
CA PHE A 29 -15.12 0.45 9.88
C PHE A 29 -14.75 -1.01 9.63
N GLY A 30 -15.54 -1.73 8.87
CA GLY A 30 -15.36 -3.15 8.58
C GLY A 30 -15.38 -4.02 9.85
N PRO A 31 -14.66 -5.15 9.81
CA PRO A 31 -14.59 -6.08 10.93
C PRO A 31 -13.62 -5.63 12.03
N TYR A 32 -13.24 -4.34 12.02
CA TYR A 32 -12.18 -3.81 12.87
C TYR A 32 -12.66 -2.71 13.82
N GLU A 33 -11.92 -2.54 14.89
CA GLU A 33 -11.93 -1.34 15.73
C GLU A 33 -10.54 -0.69 15.72
N VAL A 34 -10.47 0.63 15.64
CA VAL A 34 -9.22 1.37 15.66
C VAL A 34 -8.65 1.39 17.08
N VAL A 35 -7.33 1.24 17.20
CA VAL A 35 -6.60 1.39 18.46
C VAL A 35 -6.15 2.84 18.56
N SER A 36 -6.85 3.65 19.37
CA SER A 36 -6.72 5.12 19.39
C SER A 36 -5.35 5.63 19.82
N ASP A 37 -4.67 4.89 20.71
CA ASP A 37 -3.39 5.31 21.28
C ASP A 37 -2.19 4.62 20.62
N TRP A 38 -2.35 4.18 19.38
CA TRP A 38 -1.29 3.57 18.60
C TRP A 38 -1.06 4.35 17.30
N PRO A 39 0.18 4.67 16.96
CA PRO A 39 1.41 4.52 17.74
C PRO A 39 1.57 5.64 18.78
N GLN A 40 2.41 5.41 19.78
CA GLN A 40 2.76 6.40 20.80
C GLN A 40 3.65 7.51 20.24
N PRO A 41 3.68 8.70 20.85
CA PRO A 41 4.65 9.73 20.52
C PRO A 41 6.10 9.19 20.57
N ILE A 42 6.92 9.63 19.63
CA ILE A 42 8.35 9.27 19.61
C ILE A 42 9.07 10.08 20.69
N PRO A 43 9.78 9.46 21.63
CA PRO A 43 10.51 10.17 22.68
C PRO A 43 11.52 11.18 22.12
N GLY A 44 11.62 12.36 22.70
CA GLY A 44 12.55 13.42 22.26
C GLY A 44 12.08 14.19 21.03
N THR A 45 10.82 14.03 20.63
CA THR A 45 10.22 14.75 19.49
C THR A 45 9.06 15.66 19.91
N GLU A 46 9.08 16.15 21.13
CA GLU A 46 8.08 17.05 21.66
C GLU A 46 7.89 18.28 20.75
N GLY A 47 6.66 18.67 20.51
CA GLY A 47 6.31 19.76 19.57
C GLY A 47 6.36 19.36 18.07
N TYR A 48 6.56 18.07 17.78
CA TYR A 48 6.55 17.52 16.43
C TYR A 48 5.55 16.38 16.29
N THR A 49 5.07 16.17 15.09
CA THR A 49 4.24 15.02 14.70
C THR A 49 4.81 14.42 13.39
N TRP A 50 4.18 13.38 12.93
CA TRP A 50 4.60 12.68 11.71
C TRP A 50 4.41 13.57 10.48
N GLY A 51 5.34 13.44 9.54
CA GLY A 51 5.11 13.82 8.17
C GLY A 51 4.22 12.81 7.45
N SER A 52 4.17 12.90 6.14
CA SER A 52 3.52 11.88 5.32
C SER A 52 4.08 10.49 5.66
N THR A 53 3.22 9.53 5.99
CA THR A 53 3.65 8.17 6.33
C THR A 53 3.55 7.30 5.09
N GLY A 54 4.72 6.92 4.56
CA GLY A 54 4.82 6.21 3.29
C GLY A 54 4.48 4.73 3.40
N GLY A 55 4.98 4.07 4.47
CA GLY A 55 4.86 2.62 4.56
C GLY A 55 4.79 2.06 5.97
N VAL A 56 4.23 0.87 6.06
CA VAL A 56 4.14 0.05 7.27
C VAL A 56 4.30 -1.42 6.90
N PHE A 57 5.08 -2.15 7.70
CA PHE A 57 5.24 -3.59 7.58
C PHE A 57 5.19 -4.24 8.97
N ALA A 58 4.16 -5.03 9.21
CA ALA A 58 3.97 -5.71 10.49
C ALA A 58 4.70 -7.06 10.48
N GLU A 59 5.97 -7.09 10.88
CA GLU A 59 6.74 -8.33 10.98
C GLU A 59 6.14 -9.30 12.01
N THR A 60 5.82 -8.77 13.19
CA THR A 60 5.09 -9.45 14.25
C THR A 60 4.21 -8.43 14.98
N PRO A 61 3.27 -8.84 15.86
CA PRO A 61 2.53 -7.88 16.68
C PRO A 61 3.43 -6.97 17.52
N ASP A 62 4.63 -7.45 17.89
CA ASP A 62 5.60 -6.71 18.71
C ASP A 62 6.68 -5.99 17.88
N ARG A 63 6.65 -6.13 16.57
CA ARG A 63 7.60 -5.47 15.67
C ARG A 63 6.89 -5.01 14.40
N VAL A 64 6.49 -3.76 14.41
CA VAL A 64 5.84 -3.10 13.28
C VAL A 64 6.78 -2.01 12.77
N TRP A 65 7.30 -2.22 11.58
CA TRP A 65 8.17 -1.29 10.88
C TRP A 65 7.35 -0.16 10.27
N ILE A 66 7.84 1.05 10.39
CA ILE A 66 7.18 2.24 9.85
C ILE A 66 8.23 3.09 9.16
N VAL A 67 7.88 3.62 7.98
CA VAL A 67 8.64 4.65 7.30
C VAL A 67 7.81 5.91 7.13
N GLN A 68 8.42 7.04 7.49
CA GLN A 68 7.79 8.35 7.43
C GLN A 68 8.72 9.40 6.80
N ARG A 69 8.12 10.43 6.25
CA ARG A 69 8.79 11.44 5.43
C ARG A 69 9.23 12.66 6.23
N GLY A 70 9.93 12.40 7.34
CA GLY A 70 10.35 13.45 8.28
C GLY A 70 9.23 13.96 9.18
N MET A 71 9.60 14.57 10.29
CA MET A 71 8.67 15.09 11.28
C MET A 71 8.34 16.57 11.00
N LEU A 72 7.09 16.94 11.21
CA LEU A 72 6.59 18.29 11.02
C LEU A 72 6.27 18.94 12.37
N PRO A 73 6.44 20.27 12.50
CA PRO A 73 6.02 20.99 13.69
C PRO A 73 4.53 20.72 13.99
N LEU A 74 4.23 20.45 15.24
CA LEU A 74 2.87 20.25 15.72
C LEU A 74 2.17 21.60 15.80
N PRO A 75 1.01 21.78 15.16
CA PRO A 75 0.24 23.01 15.28
C PRO A 75 -0.17 23.28 16.74
N ALA A 76 -0.28 24.56 17.13
CA ALA A 76 -0.69 24.93 18.46
C ALA A 76 -2.03 24.27 18.85
N GLY A 77 -2.07 23.62 20.01
CA GLY A 77 -3.24 22.91 20.52
C GLY A 77 -3.51 21.53 19.89
N ALA A 78 -2.76 21.13 18.86
CA ALA A 78 -2.88 19.81 18.28
C ALA A 78 -2.14 18.75 19.14
N LYS A 79 -2.61 17.49 19.05
CA LYS A 79 -1.97 16.34 19.69
C LYS A 79 -1.14 15.59 18.68
N PHE A 80 -0.12 14.87 19.15
CA PHE A 80 0.64 13.94 18.31
C PHE A 80 -0.29 12.97 17.55
N GLY A 81 0.03 12.73 16.29
CA GLY A 81 -0.82 11.89 15.42
C GLY A 81 -2.08 12.58 14.93
N ALA A 82 -2.32 13.84 15.31
CA ALA A 82 -3.38 14.63 14.69
C ALA A 82 -3.12 14.74 13.17
N PRO A 83 -4.14 14.49 12.32
CA PRO A 83 -3.98 14.57 10.89
C PRO A 83 -3.64 15.99 10.47
N LEU A 84 -2.49 16.17 9.86
CA LEU A 84 -2.11 17.41 9.22
C LEU A 84 -2.67 17.39 7.80
N GLN A 85 -3.66 18.22 7.52
CA GLN A 85 -4.21 18.33 6.17
C GLN A 85 -3.10 18.69 5.18
N GLY A 86 -2.99 17.86 4.12
CA GLY A 86 -1.97 18.06 3.11
C GLY A 86 -0.56 17.84 3.67
N SER A 87 -0.37 16.90 4.59
CA SER A 87 0.93 16.56 5.18
C SER A 87 1.96 16.23 4.09
N GLY A 88 2.21 17.25 3.29
CA GLY A 88 3.23 17.24 2.26
C GLY A 88 4.59 17.05 2.92
N THR A 89 5.46 16.60 2.14
CA THR A 89 6.89 16.61 2.38
C THR A 89 7.40 18.03 2.14
N GLY A 90 8.35 18.50 2.93
CA GLY A 90 8.99 19.79 2.72
C GLY A 90 8.30 20.98 3.39
N GLY A 91 7.50 20.75 4.42
CA GLY A 91 6.96 21.84 5.25
C GLY A 91 8.04 22.61 5.98
N GLN A 92 7.81 23.91 6.19
CA GLN A 92 8.72 24.76 6.96
C GLN A 92 8.92 24.17 8.37
N GLY A 93 10.17 24.02 8.80
CA GLY A 93 10.51 23.40 10.08
C GLY A 93 10.53 21.87 10.10
N GLN A 94 10.43 21.21 8.95
CA GLN A 94 10.56 19.75 8.85
C GLN A 94 11.93 19.29 9.39
N LYS A 95 11.89 18.21 10.16
CA LYS A 95 13.09 17.50 10.63
C LYS A 95 13.17 16.11 10.01
N TRP A 96 14.26 15.81 9.35
CA TRP A 96 14.57 14.47 8.89
C TRP A 96 15.10 13.67 10.09
N GLN A 97 14.19 13.02 10.78
CA GLN A 97 14.45 12.27 12.00
C GLN A 97 13.49 11.11 12.11
N HIS A 98 14.01 9.95 12.52
CA HIS A 98 13.21 8.71 12.63
C HIS A 98 12.47 8.36 11.33
N CYS A 99 13.15 8.47 10.17
CA CYS A 99 12.54 8.13 8.89
C CYS A 99 12.24 6.63 8.77
N ILE A 100 12.97 5.78 9.50
CA ILE A 100 12.80 4.33 9.57
C ILE A 100 12.82 3.93 11.04
N PHE A 101 11.76 3.32 11.54
CA PHE A 101 11.71 2.88 12.93
C PHE A 101 10.73 1.71 13.12
N VAL A 102 10.81 1.08 14.29
CA VAL A 102 9.97 -0.05 14.70
C VAL A 102 9.25 0.29 15.99
N VAL A 103 7.99 -0.07 16.06
CA VAL A 103 7.19 0.02 17.28
C VAL A 103 6.73 -1.37 17.74
N ASP A 104 6.48 -1.49 19.06
CA ASP A 104 5.89 -2.69 19.66
C ASP A 104 4.36 -2.72 19.50
N ARG A 105 3.71 -3.77 20.02
CA ARG A 105 2.25 -3.94 20.03
C ARG A 105 1.49 -2.79 20.67
N ASN A 106 2.13 -2.07 21.59
CA ASN A 106 1.56 -0.94 22.30
C ASN A 106 1.88 0.40 21.61
N GLY A 107 2.58 0.36 20.47
CA GLY A 107 2.96 1.54 19.70
C GLY A 107 4.18 2.28 20.22
N ARG A 108 4.93 1.72 21.19
CA ARG A 108 6.18 2.31 21.69
C ARG A 108 7.31 2.04 20.72
N MET A 109 8.08 3.05 20.40
CA MET A 109 9.28 2.88 19.59
C MET A 109 10.30 2.00 20.30
N VAL A 110 10.70 0.89 19.66
CA VAL A 110 11.68 -0.08 20.19
C VAL A 110 13.00 -0.06 19.40
N GLN A 111 12.98 0.51 18.21
CA GLN A 111 14.16 0.64 17.36
C GLN A 111 14.00 1.83 16.40
N SER A 112 15.08 2.51 16.09
CA SER A 112 15.10 3.54 15.04
C SER A 112 16.45 3.55 14.34
N TRP A 113 16.43 3.72 13.02
CA TRP A 113 17.64 3.76 12.19
C TRP A 113 18.02 5.21 11.84
N THR A 114 18.20 6.04 12.85
CA THR A 114 18.54 7.46 12.67
C THR A 114 19.84 7.70 11.91
N GLN A 115 20.76 6.72 11.89
CA GLN A 115 21.97 6.77 11.08
C GLN A 115 21.71 6.89 9.58
N HIS A 116 20.49 6.53 9.13
CA HIS A 116 20.05 6.59 7.73
C HIS A 116 19.19 7.81 7.39
N ASP A 117 18.83 8.63 8.36
CA ASP A 117 17.99 9.82 8.11
C ASP A 117 18.59 10.75 7.06
N LYS A 118 19.93 10.81 6.98
CA LYS A 118 20.67 11.62 6.00
C LYS A 118 20.41 11.19 4.54
N ILE A 119 20.07 9.94 4.29
CA ILE A 119 19.72 9.45 2.93
C ILE A 119 18.55 10.25 2.39
N PHE A 120 17.57 10.54 3.26
CA PHE A 120 16.30 11.19 2.90
C PHE A 120 16.36 12.72 3.04
N ALA A 121 17.35 13.25 3.74
CA ALA A 121 17.52 14.69 4.01
C ALA A 121 18.18 15.47 2.86
N VAL A 122 17.93 15.04 1.63
CA VAL A 122 18.52 15.66 0.43
C VAL A 122 17.55 16.69 -0.14
N LYS A 123 18.06 17.82 -0.65
CA LYS A 123 17.25 18.83 -1.30
C LYS A 123 16.50 18.23 -2.50
N GLY A 124 15.18 18.34 -2.49
CA GLY A 124 14.29 17.76 -3.52
C GLY A 124 13.80 16.35 -3.18
N ALA A 125 14.37 15.68 -2.15
CA ALA A 125 13.84 14.41 -1.67
C ALA A 125 12.47 14.58 -0.99
N ARG A 126 11.71 13.50 -0.96
CA ARG A 126 10.41 13.44 -0.27
C ARG A 126 10.39 12.45 0.89
N GLY A 127 11.41 11.59 0.98
CA GLY A 127 11.55 10.56 1.98
C GLY A 127 10.94 9.21 1.55
N PRO A 128 11.10 8.19 2.39
CA PRO A 128 10.81 6.81 2.03
C PRO A 128 9.33 6.63 1.67
N HIS A 129 9.10 5.82 0.62
CA HIS A 129 7.78 5.58 0.04
C HIS A 129 7.12 4.31 0.56
N LYS A 130 7.87 3.21 0.63
CA LYS A 130 7.39 1.90 1.13
C LYS A 130 8.51 1.12 1.81
N ILE A 131 8.10 0.15 2.62
CA ILE A 131 8.98 -0.79 3.30
C ILE A 131 8.43 -2.20 3.16
N LYS A 132 9.29 -3.17 2.81
CA LYS A 132 8.92 -4.59 2.72
C LYS A 132 10.08 -5.49 3.15
N MET A 133 9.78 -6.73 3.47
CA MET A 133 10.73 -7.82 3.62
C MET A 133 10.37 -8.93 2.65
N ASN A 134 11.38 -9.52 2.01
CA ASN A 134 11.19 -10.69 1.17
C ASN A 134 10.79 -11.90 2.05
N PRO A 135 9.60 -12.49 1.87
CA PRO A 135 9.14 -13.61 2.70
C PRO A 135 9.98 -14.89 2.52
N TYR A 136 10.75 -14.97 1.46
CA TYR A 136 11.62 -16.13 1.14
C TYR A 136 13.08 -15.91 1.57
N ASP A 137 13.43 -14.75 2.10
CA ASP A 137 14.77 -14.42 2.52
C ASP A 137 15.02 -14.81 3.99
N PRO A 138 15.83 -15.85 4.28
CA PRO A 138 16.12 -16.28 5.65
C PRO A 138 16.89 -15.23 6.47
N GLN A 139 17.56 -14.29 5.82
CA GLN A 139 18.31 -13.20 6.47
C GLN A 139 17.41 -12.01 6.82
N LYS A 140 16.15 -12.01 6.40
CA LYS A 140 15.16 -10.96 6.67
C LYS A 140 15.65 -9.55 6.29
N HIS A 141 16.28 -9.42 5.13
CA HIS A 141 16.66 -8.08 4.67
C HIS A 141 15.43 -7.16 4.58
N VAL A 142 15.65 -5.93 4.99
CA VAL A 142 14.65 -4.87 4.94
C VAL A 142 14.84 -4.06 3.67
N TRP A 143 13.78 -3.93 2.89
CA TRP A 143 13.81 -3.20 1.62
C TRP A 143 13.00 -1.92 1.75
N ILE A 144 13.58 -0.83 1.29
CA ILE A 144 12.96 0.49 1.32
C ILE A 144 13.02 1.10 -0.08
N MET A 145 11.88 1.56 -0.56
CA MET A 145 11.76 2.32 -1.79
C MET A 145 11.68 3.81 -1.45
N ASP A 146 12.48 4.63 -2.13
CA ASP A 146 12.29 6.08 -2.16
C ASP A 146 12.00 6.52 -3.58
N ASP A 147 10.75 6.88 -3.82
CA ASP A 147 10.28 7.25 -5.14
C ASP A 147 10.97 8.51 -5.69
N ASN A 148 11.24 9.48 -4.85
CA ASN A 148 11.79 10.75 -5.29
C ASN A 148 13.31 10.74 -5.43
N LEU A 149 14.01 9.91 -4.68
CA LEU A 149 15.44 9.65 -4.89
C LEU A 149 15.70 8.75 -6.11
N HIS A 150 14.65 8.14 -6.68
CA HIS A 150 14.74 7.14 -7.75
C HIS A 150 15.53 5.89 -7.34
N GLN A 151 15.43 5.48 -6.06
CA GLN A 151 16.26 4.43 -5.50
C GLN A 151 15.50 3.39 -4.69
N LEU A 152 16.06 2.17 -4.70
CA LEU A 152 15.74 1.10 -3.76
C LEU A 152 16.95 0.84 -2.88
N PHE A 153 16.70 0.55 -1.60
CA PHE A 153 17.72 0.23 -0.61
C PHE A 153 17.44 -1.13 0.00
N LYS A 154 18.45 -1.97 0.10
CA LYS A 154 18.43 -3.23 0.83
C LYS A 154 19.32 -3.13 2.04
N PHE A 155 18.78 -3.38 3.22
CA PHE A 155 19.50 -3.36 4.50
C PHE A 155 19.51 -4.75 5.12
N THR A 156 20.53 -5.06 5.93
CA THR A 156 20.42 -6.19 6.85
C THR A 156 19.34 -5.91 7.89
N TYR A 157 18.94 -6.93 8.61
CA TYR A 157 17.95 -6.79 9.70
C TYR A 157 18.40 -5.85 10.82
N GLU A 158 19.73 -5.72 11.02
CA GLU A 158 20.36 -4.81 12.00
C GLU A 158 20.53 -3.39 11.45
N GLY A 159 20.20 -3.15 10.18
CA GLY A 159 20.22 -1.82 9.57
C GLY A 159 21.54 -1.45 8.88
N LYS A 160 22.39 -2.41 8.50
CA LYS A 160 23.54 -2.14 7.63
C LYS A 160 23.06 -2.08 6.18
N LEU A 161 23.36 -1.01 5.45
CA LEU A 161 23.09 -0.93 4.02
C LEU A 161 23.92 -1.98 3.26
N VAL A 162 23.23 -2.84 2.51
CA VAL A 162 23.83 -3.93 1.72
C VAL A 162 23.98 -3.53 0.26
N GLN A 163 22.91 -2.96 -0.32
CA GLN A 163 22.88 -2.66 -1.73
C GLN A 163 21.89 -1.53 -2.04
N THR A 164 22.18 -0.78 -3.09
CA THR A 164 21.31 0.27 -3.63
C THR A 164 21.15 0.04 -5.13
N TRP A 165 19.93 0.20 -5.63
CA TRP A 165 19.61 0.26 -7.04
C TRP A 165 19.13 1.66 -7.40
N GLY A 166 19.43 2.12 -8.60
CA GLY A 166 19.19 3.48 -9.04
C GLY A 166 20.28 4.45 -8.59
N GLU A 167 20.28 5.63 -9.16
CA GLU A 167 21.20 6.72 -8.82
C GLU A 167 20.39 7.86 -8.20
N GLN A 168 20.94 8.45 -7.13
CA GLN A 168 20.25 9.46 -6.33
C GLN A 168 19.87 10.68 -7.16
N LEU A 169 18.56 10.96 -7.23
CA LEU A 169 17.92 12.05 -7.98
C LEU A 169 18.14 11.97 -9.50
N VAL A 170 18.65 10.86 -10.02
CA VAL A 170 18.82 10.65 -11.46
C VAL A 170 17.71 9.76 -11.98
N ARG A 171 16.85 10.35 -12.80
CA ARG A 171 15.79 9.62 -13.49
C ARG A 171 16.32 8.95 -14.75
N GLY A 172 15.90 7.72 -14.99
CA GLY A 172 16.13 7.01 -16.24
C GLY A 172 15.17 5.84 -16.43
N GLU A 173 15.21 5.24 -17.62
CA GLU A 173 14.36 4.11 -17.99
C GLU A 173 15.19 2.92 -18.51
N ASP A 174 16.49 2.98 -18.34
CA ASP A 174 17.44 1.93 -18.70
C ASP A 174 17.48 0.81 -17.61
N ASP A 175 18.49 -0.04 -17.67
CA ASP A 175 18.70 -1.19 -16.78
C ASP A 175 19.27 -0.82 -15.39
N ARG A 176 19.66 0.45 -15.17
CA ARG A 176 20.28 0.94 -13.92
C ARG A 176 19.48 2.01 -13.21
N HIS A 177 18.61 2.73 -13.90
CA HIS A 177 17.88 3.85 -13.37
C HIS A 177 16.38 3.57 -13.26
N PHE A 178 15.72 4.33 -12.40
CA PHE A 178 14.27 4.31 -12.24
C PHE A 178 13.66 5.69 -12.50
N GLY A 179 12.35 5.68 -12.74
CA GLY A 179 11.51 6.87 -12.79
C GLY A 179 10.52 6.92 -11.64
N ARG A 180 11.02 7.02 -10.41
CA ARG A 180 10.25 7.02 -9.17
C ARG A 180 9.63 5.64 -8.84
N PRO A 181 10.47 4.66 -8.42
CA PRO A 181 10.03 3.31 -8.04
C PRO A 181 9.13 3.36 -6.82
N THR A 182 8.10 2.53 -6.80
CA THR A 182 6.99 2.65 -5.85
C THR A 182 6.80 1.44 -4.95
N ASP A 183 7.05 0.22 -5.45
CA ASP A 183 6.83 -1.02 -4.70
C ASP A 183 7.70 -2.15 -5.23
N ILE A 184 7.78 -3.26 -4.46
CA ILE A 184 8.55 -4.46 -4.79
C ILE A 184 7.80 -5.70 -4.31
N ASP A 185 7.89 -6.82 -5.06
CA ASP A 185 7.45 -8.14 -4.59
C ASP A 185 8.28 -9.26 -5.23
N TRP A 186 8.20 -10.48 -4.69
CA TRP A 186 9.14 -11.57 -4.96
C TRP A 186 8.48 -12.87 -5.38
N LEU A 187 9.20 -13.63 -6.21
CA LEU A 187 8.99 -15.06 -6.39
C LEU A 187 9.76 -15.88 -5.33
N PRO A 188 9.36 -17.15 -5.11
CA PRO A 188 10.03 -18.04 -4.13
C PRO A 188 11.52 -18.26 -4.40
N ASP A 189 11.98 -18.16 -5.64
CA ASP A 189 13.39 -18.28 -6.02
C ASP A 189 14.21 -17.02 -5.75
N GLY A 190 13.60 -15.97 -5.21
CA GLY A 190 14.22 -14.68 -4.92
C GLY A 190 14.23 -13.68 -6.08
N THR A 191 13.77 -14.07 -7.26
CA THR A 191 13.48 -13.15 -8.37
C THR A 191 12.49 -12.08 -7.91
N PHE A 192 12.70 -10.81 -8.26
CA PHE A 192 11.83 -9.75 -7.79
C PHE A 192 11.39 -8.78 -8.88
N PHE A 193 10.26 -8.15 -8.61
CA PHE A 193 9.62 -7.18 -9.51
C PHE A 193 9.51 -5.83 -8.80
N VAL A 194 9.84 -4.78 -9.53
CA VAL A 194 9.73 -3.40 -9.05
C VAL A 194 8.73 -2.65 -9.90
N SER A 195 7.71 -2.07 -9.27
CA SER A 195 6.84 -1.10 -9.94
C SER A 195 7.57 0.23 -10.05
N ASP A 196 7.89 0.64 -11.27
CA ASP A 196 8.65 1.86 -11.57
C ASP A 196 7.72 2.89 -12.22
N GLY A 197 7.03 3.66 -11.36
CA GLY A 197 5.86 4.27 -11.86
C GLY A 197 5.29 5.56 -11.44
N TYR A 198 5.90 6.61 -10.96
CA TYR A 198 5.29 7.95 -11.04
C TYR A 198 5.67 8.67 -12.34
N THR A 199 6.88 8.47 -12.80
CA THR A 199 7.39 9.14 -14.01
C THR A 199 7.79 8.17 -15.10
N ASN A 200 8.16 6.93 -14.76
CA ASN A 200 8.15 5.80 -15.67
C ASN A 200 6.80 5.07 -15.58
N THR A 201 6.58 4.09 -16.44
CA THR A 201 5.29 3.38 -16.55
C THR A 201 5.52 1.89 -16.79
N ARG A 202 6.45 1.31 -16.00
CA ARG A 202 6.91 -0.06 -16.22
C ARG A 202 6.98 -0.89 -14.93
N VAL A 203 7.02 -2.19 -15.11
CA VAL A 203 7.49 -3.14 -14.11
C VAL A 203 8.88 -3.63 -14.54
N VAL A 204 9.81 -3.66 -13.59
CA VAL A 204 11.18 -4.15 -13.85
C VAL A 204 11.40 -5.45 -13.10
N LYS A 205 11.88 -6.48 -13.79
CA LYS A 205 12.22 -7.79 -13.24
C LYS A 205 13.73 -7.89 -13.00
N PHE A 206 14.10 -8.35 -11.81
CA PHE A 206 15.48 -8.58 -11.39
C PHE A 206 15.68 -10.03 -10.97
N SER A 207 16.89 -10.53 -11.17
CA SER A 207 17.34 -11.80 -10.60
C SER A 207 17.52 -11.72 -9.08
N PRO A 208 17.65 -12.87 -8.38
CA PRO A 208 17.86 -12.87 -6.92
C PRO A 208 19.10 -12.12 -6.45
N ASP A 209 20.14 -12.06 -7.28
CA ASP A 209 21.38 -11.28 -7.02
C ASP A 209 21.27 -9.79 -7.44
N GLY A 210 20.09 -9.37 -7.91
CA GLY A 210 19.77 -7.99 -8.21
C GLY A 210 20.22 -7.47 -9.57
N LYS A 211 20.48 -8.37 -10.54
CA LYS A 211 20.74 -7.99 -11.94
C LYS A 211 19.44 -7.78 -12.69
N TYR A 212 19.41 -6.74 -13.52
CA TYR A 212 18.29 -6.51 -14.43
C TYR A 212 18.10 -7.71 -15.39
N LEU A 213 16.87 -8.15 -15.54
CA LEU A 213 16.50 -9.22 -16.46
C LEU A 213 15.67 -8.69 -17.64
N THR A 214 14.60 -7.97 -17.34
CA THR A 214 13.69 -7.39 -18.34
C THR A 214 12.79 -6.33 -17.69
N SER A 215 12.08 -5.59 -18.53
CA SER A 215 10.98 -4.72 -18.08
C SER A 215 9.86 -4.70 -19.12
N TRP A 216 8.66 -4.35 -18.68
CA TRP A 216 7.50 -4.19 -19.56
C TRP A 216 6.61 -3.06 -19.07
N GLY A 217 5.81 -2.53 -19.97
CA GLY A 217 4.93 -1.39 -19.75
C GLY A 217 5.30 -0.23 -20.67
N THR A 218 4.29 0.45 -21.13
CA THR A 218 4.43 1.67 -21.97
C THR A 218 3.51 2.75 -21.42
N SER A 219 3.83 4.01 -21.71
CA SER A 219 3.01 5.13 -21.23
C SER A 219 1.64 5.16 -21.92
N SER A 220 0.62 5.35 -21.11
CA SER A 220 -0.74 5.66 -21.59
C SER A 220 -1.07 7.15 -21.55
N GLU A 221 -0.09 8.01 -21.28
CA GLU A 221 -0.31 9.44 -21.19
C GLU A 221 -0.95 9.99 -22.47
N GLY A 222 -2.00 10.80 -22.32
CA GLY A 222 -2.77 11.36 -23.42
C GLY A 222 -3.73 10.38 -24.11
N LYS A 223 -3.82 9.11 -23.69
CA LYS A 223 -4.72 8.13 -24.28
C LYS A 223 -6.06 8.10 -23.55
N ALA A 224 -7.16 8.26 -24.27
CA ALA A 224 -8.50 8.20 -23.68
C ALA A 224 -8.90 6.75 -23.29
N ASN A 225 -8.44 5.75 -24.04
CA ASN A 225 -8.75 4.34 -23.81
C ASN A 225 -7.46 3.51 -23.89
N PRO A 226 -6.64 3.49 -22.82
CA PRO A 226 -5.39 2.76 -22.83
C PRO A 226 -5.63 1.24 -22.86
N GLY A 227 -4.95 0.57 -23.79
CA GLY A 227 -5.00 -0.87 -24.00
C GLY A 227 -4.17 -1.67 -22.97
N PRO A 228 -4.03 -2.98 -23.18
CA PRO A 228 -3.12 -3.83 -22.44
C PRO A 228 -1.67 -3.32 -22.48
N ASN A 229 -0.95 -3.46 -21.37
CA ASN A 229 0.44 -3.04 -21.20
C ASN A 229 0.70 -1.51 -21.31
N GLU A 230 -0.33 -0.70 -21.54
CA GLU A 230 -0.25 0.76 -21.49
C GLU A 230 -0.62 1.23 -20.08
N MET A 231 0.30 1.86 -19.36
CA MET A 231 0.16 2.16 -17.93
C MET A 231 0.36 3.63 -17.60
N HIS A 232 -0.26 4.08 -16.50
CA HIS A 232 -0.04 5.42 -15.95
C HIS A 232 -0.01 5.36 -14.41
N THR A 233 1.13 5.70 -13.85
CA THR A 233 1.41 5.58 -12.42
C THR A 233 1.32 4.12 -11.94
N VAL A 234 2.31 3.34 -12.30
CA VAL A 234 2.49 1.96 -11.79
C VAL A 234 2.89 2.04 -10.33
N HIS A 235 1.92 1.82 -9.42
CA HIS A 235 2.07 2.24 -8.01
C HIS A 235 2.31 1.10 -7.03
N SER A 236 1.96 -0.12 -7.39
CA SER A 236 2.18 -1.30 -6.54
C SER A 236 2.22 -2.55 -7.40
N VAL A 237 2.90 -3.56 -6.89
CA VAL A 237 3.01 -4.88 -7.49
C VAL A 237 2.82 -5.95 -6.42
N ALA A 238 2.12 -7.04 -6.76
CA ALA A 238 1.98 -8.22 -5.94
C ALA A 238 2.14 -9.48 -6.79
N VAL A 239 2.73 -10.53 -6.21
CA VAL A 239 2.98 -11.79 -6.89
C VAL A 239 2.12 -12.89 -6.27
N GLY A 240 1.34 -13.59 -7.10
CA GLY A 240 0.52 -14.72 -6.68
C GLY A 240 1.31 -16.03 -6.63
N ARG A 241 0.74 -17.04 -5.96
CA ARG A 241 1.27 -18.41 -5.94
C ARG A 241 1.32 -19.01 -7.35
N ASP A 242 0.42 -18.57 -8.21
CA ASP A 242 0.34 -18.93 -9.63
C ASP A 242 1.42 -18.24 -10.50
N ARG A 243 2.37 -17.55 -9.85
CA ARG A 243 3.47 -16.76 -10.46
C ARG A 243 3.00 -15.60 -11.35
N LYS A 244 1.71 -15.23 -11.27
CA LYS A 244 1.22 -14.03 -11.93
C LYS A 244 1.60 -12.77 -11.15
N VAL A 245 1.83 -11.72 -11.90
CA VAL A 245 2.21 -10.39 -11.42
C VAL A 245 1.01 -9.45 -11.55
N TYR A 246 0.47 -9.02 -10.42
CA TYR A 246 -0.67 -8.11 -10.32
C TYR A 246 -0.15 -6.68 -10.15
N VAL A 247 -0.46 -5.83 -11.11
CA VAL A 247 0.12 -4.49 -11.23
C VAL A 247 -0.95 -3.42 -11.04
N SER A 248 -0.76 -2.57 -10.06
CA SER A 248 -1.61 -1.39 -9.83
C SER A 248 -1.32 -0.31 -10.87
N ASP A 249 -2.17 -0.20 -11.88
CA ASP A 249 -2.19 0.85 -12.88
C ASP A 249 -3.09 2.00 -12.39
N ARG A 250 -2.55 2.76 -11.43
CA ARG A 250 -3.30 3.62 -10.51
C ARG A 250 -4.11 4.70 -11.20
N THR A 251 -3.50 5.46 -12.10
CA THR A 251 -4.17 6.59 -12.75
C THR A 251 -5.19 6.12 -13.79
N ASN A 252 -4.98 4.94 -14.38
CA ASN A 252 -5.94 4.30 -15.27
C ASN A 252 -7.06 3.56 -14.53
N SER A 253 -7.06 3.57 -13.18
CA SER A 253 -8.13 2.98 -12.34
C SER A 253 -8.35 1.50 -12.62
N ARG A 254 -7.26 0.70 -12.65
CA ARG A 254 -7.32 -0.73 -12.96
C ARG A 254 -6.15 -1.52 -12.37
N ILE A 255 -6.28 -2.83 -12.33
CA ILE A 255 -5.20 -3.79 -12.10
C ILE A 255 -4.94 -4.50 -13.43
N GLN A 256 -3.70 -4.57 -13.88
CA GLN A 256 -3.28 -5.40 -14.98
C GLN A 256 -2.54 -6.64 -14.47
N ILE A 257 -2.81 -7.78 -15.07
CA ILE A 257 -2.24 -9.06 -14.69
C ILE A 257 -1.32 -9.56 -15.80
N PHE A 258 -0.11 -9.93 -15.43
CA PHE A 258 0.92 -10.44 -16.34
C PHE A 258 1.41 -11.80 -15.85
N ASP A 259 2.00 -12.57 -16.74
CA ASP A 259 2.89 -13.65 -16.31
C ASP A 259 4.21 -13.07 -15.78
N GLU A 260 5.05 -13.91 -15.21
CA GLU A 260 6.34 -13.50 -14.64
C GLU A 260 7.36 -12.97 -15.67
N ASN A 261 7.07 -13.05 -16.97
CA ASN A 261 7.90 -12.56 -18.05
C ASN A 261 7.31 -11.33 -18.75
N GLY A 262 6.21 -10.78 -18.21
CA GLY A 262 5.59 -9.56 -18.71
C GLY A 262 4.58 -9.74 -19.83
N LYS A 263 4.17 -10.99 -20.13
CA LYS A 263 3.08 -11.24 -21.08
C LYS A 263 1.75 -10.85 -20.39
N PHE A 264 0.99 -9.96 -21.01
CA PHE A 264 -0.34 -9.59 -20.54
C PHE A 264 -1.28 -10.81 -20.54
N LEU A 265 -2.03 -10.96 -19.44
CA LEU A 265 -2.99 -12.05 -19.25
C LEU A 265 -4.41 -11.55 -19.07
N ASP A 266 -4.61 -10.51 -18.23
CA ASP A 266 -5.95 -10.04 -17.87
C ASP A 266 -5.91 -8.61 -17.33
N MET A 267 -7.08 -7.98 -17.16
CA MET A 267 -7.23 -6.62 -16.65
C MET A 267 -8.56 -6.44 -15.92
N TRP A 268 -8.49 -5.93 -14.69
CA TRP A 268 -9.66 -5.63 -13.86
C TRP A 268 -9.89 -4.13 -13.79
N THR A 269 -11.07 -3.66 -14.20
CA THR A 269 -11.43 -2.25 -14.31
C THR A 269 -12.46 -1.78 -13.28
N ASN A 270 -12.86 -2.65 -12.36
CA ASN A 270 -13.84 -2.35 -11.30
C ASN A 270 -13.21 -1.77 -10.03
N ILE A 271 -12.09 -1.08 -10.17
CA ILE A 271 -11.30 -0.44 -9.11
C ILE A 271 -11.11 1.03 -9.49
N ARG A 272 -11.20 1.95 -8.52
CA ARG A 272 -11.10 3.37 -8.84
C ARG A 272 -9.65 3.85 -8.89
N ARG A 273 -8.90 3.70 -7.82
CA ARG A 273 -7.53 4.24 -7.73
C ARG A 273 -6.67 3.34 -6.84
N PRO A 274 -6.20 2.20 -7.35
CA PRO A 274 -5.43 1.25 -6.54
C PRO A 274 -4.09 1.85 -6.11
N TYR A 275 -3.91 2.09 -4.80
CA TYR A 275 -2.68 2.61 -4.23
C TYR A 275 -1.72 1.50 -3.83
N HIS A 276 -2.23 0.48 -3.14
CA HIS A 276 -1.44 -0.67 -2.78
C HIS A 276 -2.21 -1.95 -3.04
N VAL A 277 -1.51 -2.95 -3.53
CA VAL A 277 -2.01 -4.31 -3.69
C VAL A 277 -1.20 -5.26 -2.82
N LEU A 278 -1.90 -6.17 -2.14
CA LEU A 278 -1.31 -7.19 -1.29
C LEU A 278 -1.92 -8.54 -1.65
N MET A 279 -1.07 -9.48 -2.05
CA MET A 279 -1.47 -10.87 -2.21
C MET A 279 -1.47 -11.53 -0.83
N SER A 280 -2.64 -11.91 -0.35
CA SER A 280 -2.76 -12.59 0.93
C SER A 280 -2.36 -14.06 0.84
N ARG A 281 -2.01 -14.63 1.99
CA ARG A 281 -1.61 -16.04 2.12
C ARG A 281 -2.69 -17.01 1.60
N ASP A 282 -3.97 -16.67 1.75
CA ASP A 282 -5.13 -17.40 1.25
C ASP A 282 -5.51 -17.05 -0.20
N GLN A 283 -4.62 -16.33 -0.91
CA GLN A 283 -4.73 -16.03 -2.34
C GLN A 283 -5.95 -15.19 -2.70
N PHE A 284 -6.21 -14.16 -1.92
CA PHE A 284 -7.04 -13.02 -2.32
C PHE A 284 -6.16 -11.80 -2.58
N LEU A 285 -6.53 -10.99 -3.56
CA LEU A 285 -5.90 -9.70 -3.75
C LEU A 285 -6.64 -8.65 -2.94
N TRP A 286 -5.93 -8.05 -1.98
CA TRP A 286 -6.42 -6.91 -1.21
C TRP A 286 -5.87 -5.63 -1.80
N VAL A 287 -6.73 -4.62 -1.89
CA VAL A 287 -6.41 -3.33 -2.52
C VAL A 287 -6.80 -2.19 -1.60
N SER A 288 -5.90 -1.24 -1.36
CA SER A 288 -6.29 0.07 -0.85
C SER A 288 -6.68 0.97 -2.02
N ASP A 289 -7.93 1.40 -2.06
CA ASP A 289 -8.45 2.29 -3.08
C ASP A 289 -8.35 3.75 -2.60
N GLY A 290 -7.52 4.54 -3.27
CA GLY A 290 -7.21 5.92 -2.86
C GLY A 290 -8.23 6.96 -3.28
N GLU A 291 -9.27 6.60 -4.05
CA GLU A 291 -10.38 7.49 -4.41
C GLU A 291 -11.60 7.25 -3.53
N THR A 292 -11.94 5.99 -3.31
CA THR A 292 -13.07 5.62 -2.43
C THR A 292 -12.67 5.50 -0.96
N HIS A 293 -11.35 5.54 -0.68
CA HIS A 293 -10.78 5.37 0.67
C HIS A 293 -11.22 4.08 1.35
N LYS A 294 -11.21 2.98 0.57
CA LYS A 294 -11.67 1.66 1.01
C LYS A 294 -10.58 0.62 0.89
N MET A 295 -10.69 -0.39 1.74
CA MET A 295 -9.98 -1.65 1.65
C MET A 295 -10.86 -2.63 0.89
N LEU A 296 -10.42 -3.14 -0.25
CA LEU A 296 -11.19 -3.97 -1.17
C LEU A 296 -10.58 -5.36 -1.28
N LYS A 297 -11.40 -6.39 -1.30
CA LYS A 297 -11.02 -7.79 -1.46
C LYS A 297 -11.53 -8.33 -2.80
N TYR A 298 -10.62 -8.94 -3.55
CA TYR A 298 -10.92 -9.60 -4.82
C TYR A 298 -10.40 -11.04 -4.80
N ASP A 299 -11.14 -11.96 -5.45
CA ASP A 299 -10.57 -13.25 -5.81
C ASP A 299 -9.65 -13.11 -7.04
N LEU A 300 -8.92 -14.18 -7.39
CA LEU A 300 -7.96 -14.15 -8.50
C LEU A 300 -8.60 -14.19 -9.90
N THR A 301 -9.93 -14.17 -9.98
CA THR A 301 -10.69 -13.95 -11.22
C THR A 301 -11.10 -12.50 -11.42
N GLY A 302 -10.76 -11.61 -10.46
CA GLY A 302 -11.15 -10.21 -10.47
C GLY A 302 -12.55 -9.95 -9.92
N LYS A 303 -13.20 -10.96 -9.34
CA LYS A 303 -14.50 -10.79 -8.71
C LYS A 303 -14.35 -10.04 -7.39
N PHE A 304 -15.07 -8.95 -7.24
CA PHE A 304 -15.18 -8.22 -5.99
C PHE A 304 -15.91 -9.06 -4.93
N MET A 305 -15.28 -9.25 -3.78
CA MET A 305 -15.78 -10.07 -2.70
C MET A 305 -16.30 -9.25 -1.52
N TYR A 306 -15.54 -8.22 -1.12
CA TYR A 306 -15.86 -7.42 0.06
C TYR A 306 -15.09 -6.08 0.03
N GLY A 307 -15.64 -5.07 0.70
CA GLY A 307 -14.94 -3.81 0.91
C GLY A 307 -15.48 -3.06 2.11
N TRP A 308 -14.60 -2.28 2.74
CA TRP A 308 -14.93 -1.43 3.87
C TRP A 308 -14.04 -0.20 3.90
N GLY A 309 -14.38 0.76 4.74
CA GLY A 309 -13.64 1.99 4.93
C GLY A 309 -14.40 3.21 4.44
N THR A 310 -14.05 4.34 5.00
CA THR A 310 -14.61 5.64 4.66
C THR A 310 -13.56 6.73 4.77
N PHE A 311 -13.74 7.77 3.98
CA PHE A 311 -12.87 8.94 3.97
C PHE A 311 -12.94 9.73 5.27
N GLY A 312 -11.80 10.21 5.74
CA GLY A 312 -11.76 11.25 6.75
C GLY A 312 -10.48 11.31 7.59
N PRO A 313 -10.34 12.37 8.39
CA PRO A 313 -9.19 12.57 9.25
C PRO A 313 -9.32 11.91 10.63
N LEU A 314 -10.52 11.55 11.06
CA LEU A 314 -10.75 10.97 12.40
C LEU A 314 -10.12 9.58 12.53
N PRO A 315 -9.79 9.12 13.73
CA PRO A 315 -9.36 7.74 13.97
C PRO A 315 -10.36 6.73 13.40
N GLY A 316 -9.84 5.69 12.74
CA GLY A 316 -10.66 4.67 12.07
C GLY A 316 -11.10 5.04 10.65
N ARG A 317 -11.00 6.29 10.24
CA ARG A 317 -11.23 6.74 8.87
C ARG A 317 -9.92 6.73 8.08
N LEU A 318 -10.01 6.62 6.75
CA LEU A 318 -8.88 6.44 5.87
C LEU A 318 -8.69 7.63 4.92
N ASN A 319 -7.43 7.98 4.64
CA ASN A 319 -7.12 9.00 3.64
C ASN A 319 -5.75 8.73 2.99
N GLY A 320 -5.77 8.18 1.79
CA GLY A 320 -4.56 7.87 1.03
C GLY A 320 -3.72 6.77 1.69
N VAL A 321 -4.32 5.60 1.92
CA VAL A 321 -3.61 4.42 2.42
C VAL A 321 -2.61 3.97 1.35
N ASN A 322 -1.34 4.31 1.56
CA ASN A 322 -0.25 4.06 0.63
C ASN A 322 0.34 2.66 0.76
N GLN A 323 0.31 2.12 1.97
CA GLN A 323 0.67 0.74 2.28
C GLN A 323 -0.13 0.26 3.49
N PHE A 324 -0.42 -1.03 3.53
CA PHE A 324 -0.98 -1.71 4.70
C PHE A 324 -0.33 -3.08 4.87
N SER A 325 -0.40 -3.61 6.08
CA SER A 325 0.18 -4.90 6.45
C SER A 325 -0.63 -5.51 7.59
N VAL A 326 -0.64 -6.84 7.72
CA VAL A 326 -1.44 -7.57 8.71
C VAL A 326 -0.52 -8.48 9.52
N ASP A 327 -0.59 -8.44 10.85
CA ASP A 327 0.20 -9.32 11.72
C ASP A 327 -0.45 -10.71 11.94
N GLN A 328 0.20 -11.57 12.73
CA GLN A 328 -0.25 -12.93 13.01
C GLN A 328 -1.50 -12.99 13.90
N GLU A 329 -1.85 -11.90 14.57
CA GLU A 329 -3.07 -11.75 15.37
C GLU A 329 -4.22 -11.13 14.54
N ASN A 330 -4.01 -10.95 13.20
CA ASN A 330 -4.91 -10.29 12.27
C ASN A 330 -5.13 -8.79 12.57
N ASN A 331 -4.24 -8.15 13.33
CA ASN A 331 -4.28 -6.69 13.39
C ASN A 331 -3.85 -6.12 12.04
N LEU A 332 -4.63 -5.18 11.53
CA LEU A 332 -4.32 -4.45 10.31
C LEU A 332 -3.63 -3.12 10.67
N TYR A 333 -2.56 -2.84 9.98
CA TYR A 333 -1.81 -1.59 10.06
C TYR A 333 -1.89 -0.86 8.74
N VAL A 334 -2.17 0.44 8.76
CA VAL A 334 -2.24 1.28 7.56
C VAL A 334 -1.33 2.49 7.68
N ALA A 335 -0.62 2.82 6.61
CA ALA A 335 0.18 4.03 6.47
C ALA A 335 -0.55 5.01 5.55
N GLU A 336 -0.84 6.20 6.04
CA GLU A 336 -1.64 7.21 5.36
C GLU A 336 -0.79 8.42 4.97
N VAL A 337 -0.65 8.64 3.66
CA VAL A 337 0.18 9.74 3.16
C VAL A 337 -0.48 11.11 3.33
N PHE A 338 -1.80 11.21 3.28
CA PHE A 338 -2.50 12.51 3.34
C PHE A 338 -2.88 12.92 4.77
N ASN A 339 -3.08 11.95 5.67
CA ASN A 339 -3.27 12.24 7.09
C ASN A 339 -1.95 12.33 7.86
N GLY A 340 -0.83 11.85 7.28
CA GLY A 340 0.48 11.85 7.94
C GLY A 340 0.49 11.02 9.22
N ARG A 341 0.02 9.77 9.16
CA ARG A 341 -0.03 8.88 10.31
C ARG A 341 0.00 7.40 9.91
N ALA A 342 0.33 6.56 10.86
CA ALA A 342 -0.02 5.14 10.81
C ALA A 342 -1.19 4.87 11.79
N GLN A 343 -2.04 3.90 11.47
CA GLN A 343 -3.11 3.44 12.36
C GLN A 343 -3.02 1.92 12.53
N LYS A 344 -3.39 1.44 13.73
CA LYS A 344 -3.62 0.03 14.03
C LYS A 344 -5.10 -0.23 14.18
N PHE A 345 -5.57 -1.29 13.56
CA PHE A 345 -6.93 -1.79 13.64
C PHE A 345 -6.90 -3.20 14.21
N ARG A 346 -7.65 -3.44 15.28
CA ARG A 346 -7.80 -4.75 15.92
C ARG A 346 -9.11 -5.39 15.46
N PRO A 347 -9.13 -6.72 15.16
CA PRO A 347 -10.40 -7.41 14.89
C PRO A 347 -11.41 -7.20 16.03
N ARG A 348 -12.65 -6.90 15.69
CA ARG A 348 -13.73 -6.84 16.67
C ARG A 348 -14.02 -8.24 17.20
N LYS A 349 -14.49 -8.32 18.44
CA LYS A 349 -14.95 -9.59 19.01
C LYS A 349 -16.06 -10.20 18.12
N GLY A 350 -15.84 -11.44 17.67
CA GLY A 350 -16.81 -12.12 16.79
C GLY A 350 -16.81 -11.63 15.33
N ALA A 351 -15.78 -10.89 14.91
CA ALA A 351 -15.63 -10.53 13.51
C ALA A 351 -15.59 -11.76 12.61
N ASP A 352 -16.26 -11.66 11.47
CA ASP A 352 -16.22 -12.70 10.44
C ASP A 352 -14.78 -12.81 9.86
N PRO A 353 -14.10 -13.96 10.02
CA PRO A 353 -12.74 -14.14 9.49
C PRO A 353 -12.64 -13.92 7.98
N ALA A 354 -13.70 -14.20 7.22
CA ALA A 354 -13.70 -14.00 5.77
C ALA A 354 -13.64 -12.52 5.35
N LYS A 355 -14.00 -11.62 6.25
CA LYS A 355 -13.97 -10.17 6.06
C LYS A 355 -12.68 -9.52 6.57
N LEU A 356 -11.88 -10.22 7.38
CA LEU A 356 -10.59 -9.71 7.82
C LEU A 356 -9.63 -9.60 6.64
N THR A 357 -8.82 -8.54 6.62
CA THR A 357 -7.74 -8.40 5.64
C THR A 357 -6.79 -9.57 5.79
N GLY A 358 -6.52 -10.28 4.70
CA GLY A 358 -5.70 -11.47 4.72
C GLY A 358 -4.25 -11.15 5.05
N GLN A 359 -3.61 -12.05 5.81
CA GLN A 359 -2.20 -11.94 6.14
C GLN A 359 -1.35 -12.13 4.88
N GLU A 360 -0.35 -11.31 4.72
CA GLU A 360 0.69 -11.51 3.73
C GLU A 360 1.57 -12.72 4.06
N LEU A 361 2.24 -13.27 3.06
CA LEU A 361 3.23 -14.33 3.28
C LEU A 361 4.41 -13.75 4.06
N ARG A 362 4.94 -14.54 5.02
CA ARG A 362 6.06 -14.15 5.86
C ARG A 362 7.12 -15.23 5.90
N HIS A 363 8.34 -14.82 6.21
CA HIS A 363 9.45 -15.75 6.40
C HIS A 363 9.06 -16.89 7.40
N GLY A 364 9.34 -18.13 7.02
CA GLY A 364 8.99 -19.34 7.78
C GLY A 364 7.54 -19.82 7.62
N ALA A 365 6.67 -19.07 6.98
CA ALA A 365 5.37 -19.55 6.55
C ALA A 365 5.54 -20.28 5.22
N LEU A 366 5.69 -21.60 5.28
CA LEU A 366 5.70 -22.42 4.07
C LEU A 366 4.38 -22.21 3.32
N TRP A 367 4.45 -22.06 2.01
CA TRP A 367 3.33 -22.31 1.15
C TRP A 367 2.91 -23.77 1.37
N THR A 368 1.92 -24.02 2.22
CA THR A 368 1.25 -25.33 2.21
C THR A 368 0.48 -25.41 0.90
N PRO A 369 0.66 -26.49 0.13
CA PRO A 369 -0.02 -26.66 -1.15
C PRO A 369 -1.53 -26.69 -1.02
#